data_b35c75417c6908bc0e9eacb69ca1e6d4
#
_entry.id   b35c75417c6908bc0e9eacb69ca1e6d4
#
_cell.length_a   1.000
_cell.length_b   1.000
_cell.length_c   1.000
_cell.angle_alpha   90.00
_cell.angle_beta   90.00
_cell.angle_gamma   90.00
#
_symmetry.space_group_name_H-M   'P 1'
#
loop_
_entity.id
_entity.type
_entity.pdbx_description
1 polymer ?
#
loop_
_entity_poly.entity_id
_entity_poly.type
_entity_poly.pdbx_seq_one_letter_code
_entity_poly.pdbx_strand_id
1 'polypeptide(L)'
;MKIRRYITMMLFLLMYITATPQNNLSVGKLTGGQGKDVLIPISLENTDEVVALQFDLQLPFDRSSRTAPTLSQSRINEHTVSVRNLGNHKYRVVVVNMSNRPLSGNAGTIINFPMAVPTGLDPGTEYAVSLSDVIITNRKGDNIQGDSNVNGSYTVQRENAPDLATTDVNITESTLVPGKSLAVTWKVSNIGNADTRSGWTERVYLVSNETEEAVHIGNT
;
A
#
# COMPACT_ATOMS: atom_id res chain seq x y z
N MET A 1 -62.72 -26.32 38.79
CA MET A 1 -61.88 -25.39 38.02
C MET A 1 -60.42 -25.88 38.09
N LYS A 2 -59.90 -26.53 37.03
CA LYS A 2 -58.55 -27.14 37.01
C LYS A 2 -57.58 -26.16 36.31
N ILE A 3 -56.65 -25.63 37.10
CA ILE A 3 -55.60 -24.76 36.59
C ILE A 3 -54.50 -25.66 36.02
N ARG A 4 -54.31 -25.68 34.69
CA ARG A 4 -53.18 -26.32 34.01
C ARG A 4 -52.00 -25.37 34.12
N ARG A 5 -50.96 -25.77 34.88
CA ARG A 5 -49.64 -25.15 34.88
C ARG A 5 -48.88 -25.61 33.64
N TYR A 6 -48.64 -24.72 32.70
CA TYR A 6 -47.70 -24.95 31.61
C TYR A 6 -46.30 -24.61 32.13
N ILE A 7 -45.47 -25.61 32.30
CA ILE A 7 -44.05 -25.45 32.56
C ILE A 7 -43.42 -25.22 31.19
N THR A 8 -43.07 -24.00 30.88
CA THR A 8 -42.29 -23.66 29.69
C THR A 8 -40.84 -24.01 30.00
N MET A 9 -40.38 -25.17 29.48
CA MET A 9 -39.01 -25.59 29.54
C MET A 9 -38.22 -24.77 28.53
N MET A 10 -37.58 -23.68 29.01
CA MET A 10 -36.70 -22.84 28.21
C MET A 10 -35.38 -23.60 28.02
N LEU A 11 -35.23 -24.24 26.85
CA LEU A 11 -34.03 -24.91 26.43
C LEU A 11 -32.97 -23.84 26.10
N PHE A 12 -32.08 -23.55 27.05
CA PHE A 12 -30.87 -22.77 26.78
C PHE A 12 -29.93 -23.61 25.90
N LEU A 13 -30.00 -23.38 24.58
CA LEU A 13 -28.99 -23.88 23.65
C LEU A 13 -27.70 -23.08 23.90
N LEU A 14 -26.82 -23.60 24.75
CA LEU A 14 -25.46 -23.09 24.86
C LEU A 14 -24.78 -23.34 23.50
N MET A 15 -24.73 -22.34 22.64
CA MET A 15 -23.81 -22.31 21.51
C MET A 15 -22.40 -22.23 22.09
N TYR A 16 -21.72 -23.35 22.18
CA TYR A 16 -20.27 -23.34 22.32
C TYR A 16 -19.69 -22.76 21.03
N ILE A 17 -19.36 -21.49 21.04
CA ILE A 17 -18.49 -20.90 20.01
C ILE A 17 -17.12 -21.50 20.32
N THR A 18 -16.77 -22.59 19.65
CA THR A 18 -15.39 -23.05 19.63
C THR A 18 -14.60 -21.99 18.83
N ALA A 19 -13.89 -21.12 19.54
CA ALA A 19 -12.91 -20.26 18.91
C ALA A 19 -11.87 -21.20 18.28
N THR A 20 -11.87 -21.29 16.97
CA THR A 20 -10.80 -21.98 16.24
C THR A 20 -9.51 -21.24 16.52
N PRO A 21 -8.39 -21.94 16.80
CA PRO A 21 -7.10 -21.30 16.97
C PRO A 21 -6.81 -20.39 15.77
N GLN A 22 -6.61 -19.12 16.04
CA GLN A 22 -6.24 -18.16 14.99
C GLN A 22 -4.74 -17.96 15.03
N ASN A 23 -4.02 -18.72 14.21
CA ASN A 23 -2.60 -18.53 13.96
C ASN A 23 -2.45 -18.16 12.48
N ASN A 24 -2.68 -16.89 12.16
CA ASN A 24 -2.80 -16.42 10.79
C ASN A 24 -1.77 -15.34 10.48
N LEU A 25 -1.17 -15.44 9.31
CA LEU A 25 -0.34 -14.39 8.74
C LEU A 25 -1.19 -13.39 7.94
N SER A 26 -0.81 -12.14 8.01
CA SER A 26 -1.38 -11.08 7.18
C SER A 26 -0.29 -10.21 6.57
N VAL A 27 -0.50 -9.78 5.33
CA VAL A 27 0.30 -8.77 4.66
C VAL A 27 -0.42 -7.44 4.74
N GLY A 28 0.31 -6.38 5.08
CA GLY A 28 -0.25 -5.03 5.14
C GLY A 28 -0.65 -4.49 3.76
N LYS A 29 -1.63 -3.60 3.74
CA LYS A 29 -1.91 -2.75 2.60
C LYS A 29 -1.09 -1.48 2.73
N LEU A 30 -0.35 -1.15 1.69
CA LEU A 30 0.59 -0.02 1.69
C LEU A 30 0.30 0.92 0.54
N THR A 31 0.56 2.19 0.76
CA THR A 31 0.61 3.21 -0.29
C THR A 31 1.98 3.88 -0.23
N GLY A 32 2.64 4.05 -1.35
CA GLY A 32 3.96 4.66 -1.39
C GLY A 32 4.37 5.14 -2.78
N GLY A 33 5.45 5.93 -2.81
CA GLY A 33 6.00 6.48 -4.07
C GLY A 33 6.78 5.43 -4.86
N GLN A 34 6.88 5.66 -6.16
CA GLN A 34 7.70 4.89 -7.09
C GLN A 34 9.19 5.27 -6.99
N GLY A 35 10.07 4.40 -7.51
CA GLY A 35 11.53 4.62 -7.51
C GLY A 35 12.18 4.50 -6.12
N LYS A 36 11.50 3.97 -5.13
CA LYS A 36 11.96 3.85 -3.75
C LYS A 36 11.80 2.43 -3.22
N ASP A 37 12.59 2.09 -2.22
CA ASP A 37 12.37 0.87 -1.44
C ASP A 37 11.25 1.09 -0.44
N VAL A 38 10.36 0.11 -0.32
CA VAL A 38 9.30 0.07 0.67
C VAL A 38 9.43 -1.17 1.53
N LEU A 39 8.96 -1.09 2.78
CA LEU A 39 8.95 -2.21 3.71
C LEU A 39 7.53 -2.76 3.81
N ILE A 40 7.34 -3.99 3.37
CA ILE A 40 6.08 -4.71 3.44
C ILE A 40 5.98 -5.37 4.82
N PRO A 41 5.07 -4.94 5.71
CA PRO A 41 4.88 -5.59 7.00
C PRO A 41 4.13 -6.89 6.84
N ILE A 42 4.68 -7.98 7.38
CA ILE A 42 4.01 -9.25 7.54
C ILE A 42 3.76 -9.44 9.04
N SER A 43 2.51 -9.55 9.41
CA SER A 43 2.05 -9.66 10.79
C SER A 43 1.49 -11.05 11.08
N LEU A 44 1.59 -11.44 12.33
CA LEU A 44 1.02 -12.68 12.85
C LEU A 44 0.03 -12.34 13.97
N GLU A 45 -1.16 -12.91 13.89
CA GLU A 45 -2.08 -13.06 15.00
C GLU A 45 -2.08 -14.53 15.43
N ASN A 46 -1.81 -14.78 16.71
CA ASN A 46 -1.70 -16.15 17.23
C ASN A 46 -2.36 -16.30 18.59
N THR A 47 -3.03 -17.42 18.78
CA THR A 47 -3.58 -17.86 20.07
C THR A 47 -2.65 -18.86 20.77
N ASP A 48 -1.81 -19.53 19.98
CA ASP A 48 -0.88 -20.54 20.47
C ASP A 48 0.57 -20.00 20.51
N GLU A 49 1.44 -20.68 21.25
CA GLU A 49 2.87 -20.38 21.22
C GLU A 49 3.47 -20.76 19.85
N VAL A 50 3.97 -19.79 19.14
CA VAL A 50 4.63 -19.95 17.84
C VAL A 50 6.14 -19.84 18.00
N VAL A 51 6.88 -20.86 17.53
CA VAL A 51 8.35 -20.92 17.61
C VAL A 51 9.00 -20.69 16.25
N ALA A 52 8.36 -21.16 15.20
CA ALA A 52 8.87 -20.98 13.85
C ALA A 52 7.72 -20.75 12.87
N LEU A 53 8.03 -20.08 11.78
CA LEU A 53 7.10 -19.92 10.67
C LEU A 53 7.86 -19.92 9.34
N GLN A 54 7.22 -20.46 8.32
CA GLN A 54 7.64 -20.42 6.93
C GLN A 54 6.47 -19.90 6.10
N PHE A 55 6.78 -19.14 5.07
CA PHE A 55 5.80 -18.78 4.05
C PHE A 55 6.52 -18.41 2.74
N ASP A 56 5.80 -18.50 1.66
CA ASP A 56 6.21 -17.93 0.37
C ASP A 56 5.50 -16.60 0.18
N LEU A 57 6.28 -15.56 -0.08
CA LEU A 57 5.82 -14.20 -0.36
C LEU A 57 5.97 -13.93 -1.85
N GLN A 58 4.85 -13.69 -2.53
CA GLN A 58 4.83 -13.22 -3.90
C GLN A 58 4.75 -11.70 -3.91
N LEU A 59 5.76 -11.06 -4.45
CA LEU A 59 5.80 -9.61 -4.65
C LEU A 59 5.43 -9.26 -6.10
N PRO A 60 4.91 -8.05 -6.34
CA PRO A 60 4.72 -7.53 -7.71
C PRO A 60 6.04 -7.09 -8.36
N PHE A 61 7.05 -6.78 -7.56
CA PHE A 61 8.36 -6.29 -7.98
C PHE A 61 9.48 -7.04 -7.25
N ASP A 62 10.73 -6.79 -7.64
CA ASP A 62 11.87 -7.42 -6.99
C ASP A 62 12.03 -6.98 -5.52
N ARG A 63 12.61 -7.88 -4.74
CA ARG A 63 13.11 -7.52 -3.41
C ARG A 63 14.21 -6.48 -3.56
N SER A 64 14.23 -5.48 -2.68
CA SER A 64 15.36 -4.54 -2.62
C SER A 64 16.68 -5.28 -2.37
N SER A 65 17.70 -4.92 -3.15
CA SER A 65 19.07 -5.37 -2.94
C SER A 65 19.84 -4.52 -1.92
N ARG A 66 19.28 -3.34 -1.58
CA ARG A 66 19.91 -2.37 -0.66
C ARG A 66 19.57 -2.62 0.80
N THR A 67 18.42 -3.23 1.04
CA THR A 67 17.87 -3.43 2.38
C THR A 67 17.63 -4.91 2.63
N ALA A 68 18.02 -5.41 3.80
CA ALA A 68 17.69 -6.77 4.22
C ALA A 68 16.32 -6.81 4.91
N PRO A 69 15.60 -7.94 4.87
CA PRO A 69 14.44 -8.15 5.71
C PRO A 69 14.80 -8.05 7.18
N THR A 70 13.97 -7.36 7.96
CA THR A 70 14.20 -7.12 9.38
C THR A 70 13.10 -7.70 10.23
N LEU A 71 13.46 -8.35 11.32
CA LEU A 71 12.51 -8.86 12.31
C LEU A 71 12.11 -7.76 13.29
N SER A 72 10.84 -7.77 13.70
CA SER A 72 10.31 -6.83 14.68
C SER A 72 10.77 -7.18 16.09
N GLN A 73 11.51 -6.27 16.72
CA GLN A 73 12.08 -6.48 18.06
C GLN A 73 11.02 -6.70 19.15
N SER A 74 9.81 -6.22 18.97
CA SER A 74 8.71 -6.40 19.91
C SER A 74 8.14 -7.81 19.93
N ARG A 75 8.37 -8.59 18.86
CA ARG A 75 7.79 -9.93 18.70
C ARG A 75 8.83 -11.05 18.78
N ILE A 76 10.08 -10.77 18.42
CA ILE A 76 11.12 -11.78 18.40
C ILE A 76 11.69 -12.06 19.80
N ASN A 77 12.16 -13.29 19.97
CA ASN A 77 12.90 -13.75 21.13
C ASN A 77 14.09 -14.57 20.62
N GLU A 78 15.15 -13.89 20.19
CA GLU A 78 16.33 -14.50 19.54
C GLU A 78 16.00 -15.27 18.24
N HIS A 79 14.92 -14.90 17.54
CA HIS A 79 14.60 -15.47 16.24
C HIS A 79 15.52 -14.93 15.15
N THR A 80 15.76 -15.77 14.18
CA THR A 80 16.50 -15.42 12.96
C THR A 80 15.62 -15.53 11.74
N VAL A 81 15.95 -14.78 10.68
CA VAL A 81 15.23 -14.85 9.41
C VAL A 81 16.17 -15.32 8.30
N SER A 82 15.68 -16.23 7.47
CA SER A 82 16.32 -16.69 6.26
C SER A 82 15.39 -16.47 5.07
N VAL A 83 15.93 -16.02 3.94
CA VAL A 83 15.17 -15.75 2.72
C VAL A 83 15.83 -16.42 1.54
N ARG A 84 15.05 -17.21 0.79
CA ARG A 84 15.45 -17.84 -0.47
C ARG A 84 14.62 -17.27 -1.61
N ASN A 85 15.29 -16.85 -2.68
CA ASN A 85 14.62 -16.47 -3.93
C ASN A 85 14.20 -17.74 -4.68
N LEU A 86 12.91 -17.83 -5.03
CA LEU A 86 12.32 -18.93 -5.80
C LEU A 86 12.12 -18.57 -7.29
N GLY A 87 12.50 -17.37 -7.70
CA GLY A 87 12.25 -16.83 -9.03
C GLY A 87 10.91 -16.07 -9.13
N ASN A 88 10.73 -15.33 -10.21
CA ASN A 88 9.49 -14.59 -10.51
C ASN A 88 8.96 -13.74 -9.34
N HIS A 89 9.85 -13.02 -8.65
CA HIS A 89 9.56 -12.19 -7.47
C HIS A 89 8.94 -12.97 -6.29
N LYS A 90 9.10 -14.30 -6.26
CA LYS A 90 8.63 -15.16 -5.18
C LYS A 90 9.78 -15.49 -4.23
N TYR A 91 9.55 -15.34 -2.94
CA TYR A 91 10.57 -15.50 -1.91
C TYR A 91 10.06 -16.39 -0.78
N ARG A 92 10.78 -17.47 -0.48
CA ARG A 92 10.53 -18.26 0.73
C ARG A 92 11.19 -17.62 1.92
N VAL A 93 10.41 -17.34 2.94
CA VAL A 93 10.84 -16.74 4.19
C VAL A 93 10.69 -17.77 5.31
N VAL A 94 11.74 -17.94 6.10
CA VAL A 94 11.73 -18.79 7.29
C VAL A 94 12.17 -17.95 8.48
N VAL A 95 11.35 -17.93 9.52
CA VAL A 95 11.67 -17.33 10.82
C VAL A 95 11.71 -18.43 11.85
N VAL A 96 12.82 -18.58 12.57
CA VAL A 96 13.04 -19.68 13.49
C VAL A 96 13.84 -19.26 14.71
N ASN A 97 13.50 -19.86 15.86
CA ASN A 97 14.31 -19.77 17.07
C ASN A 97 14.99 -21.13 17.33
N MET A 98 16.34 -21.13 17.32
CA MET A 98 17.13 -22.37 17.49
C MET A 98 17.07 -22.92 18.92
N SER A 99 16.68 -22.11 19.88
CA SER A 99 16.50 -22.51 21.30
C SER A 99 15.05 -22.88 21.63
N ASN A 100 14.21 -23.07 20.62
CA ASN A 100 12.79 -23.41 20.76
C ASN A 100 11.99 -22.43 21.65
N ARG A 101 12.32 -21.13 21.62
CA ARG A 101 11.61 -20.07 22.35
C ARG A 101 10.50 -19.51 21.46
N PRO A 102 9.29 -19.29 22.00
CA PRO A 102 8.20 -18.74 21.23
C PRO A 102 8.39 -17.24 20.95
N LEU A 103 7.69 -16.77 19.94
CA LEU A 103 7.47 -15.35 19.69
C LEU A 103 6.79 -14.69 20.89
N SER A 104 7.10 -13.43 21.16
CA SER A 104 6.49 -12.65 22.24
C SER A 104 5.14 -12.08 21.79
N GLY A 105 4.18 -12.01 22.73
CA GLY A 105 2.85 -11.48 22.47
C GLY A 105 2.04 -12.37 21.48
N ASN A 106 0.87 -11.88 21.09
CA ASN A 106 -0.09 -12.63 20.29
C ASN A 106 -0.57 -11.91 19.03
N ALA A 107 -0.14 -10.68 18.76
CA ALA A 107 -0.48 -9.94 17.56
C ALA A 107 0.63 -8.95 17.17
N GLY A 108 0.73 -8.64 15.88
CA GLY A 108 1.59 -7.60 15.33
C GLY A 108 2.60 -8.05 14.30
N THR A 109 3.34 -7.10 13.76
CA THR A 109 4.34 -7.34 12.73
C THR A 109 5.48 -8.22 13.22
N ILE A 110 5.78 -9.26 12.47
CA ILE A 110 6.93 -10.17 12.72
C ILE A 110 8.13 -9.73 11.88
N ILE A 111 7.90 -9.40 10.62
CA ILE A 111 8.95 -9.07 9.66
C ILE A 111 8.53 -7.91 8.78
N ASN A 112 9.49 -7.03 8.49
CA ASN A 112 9.39 -6.03 7.45
C ASN A 112 10.22 -6.50 6.25
N PHE A 113 9.55 -6.79 5.12
CA PHE A 113 10.19 -7.32 3.93
C PHE A 113 10.39 -6.21 2.89
N PRO A 114 11.63 -5.93 2.46
CA PRO A 114 11.91 -4.83 1.55
C PRO A 114 11.58 -5.19 0.08
N MET A 115 10.85 -4.31 -0.58
CA MET A 115 10.52 -4.38 -2.00
C MET A 115 11.03 -3.12 -2.71
N ALA A 116 11.67 -3.28 -3.86
CA ALA A 116 12.11 -2.18 -4.71
C ALA A 116 10.97 -1.81 -5.67
N VAL A 117 10.40 -0.63 -5.49
CA VAL A 117 9.33 -0.13 -6.37
C VAL A 117 9.97 0.54 -7.59
N PRO A 118 9.71 0.08 -8.83
CA PRO A 118 10.26 0.71 -10.03
C PRO A 118 9.67 2.10 -10.27
N THR A 119 10.26 2.84 -11.19
CA THR A 119 9.73 4.11 -11.72
C THR A 119 8.83 3.84 -12.92
N GLY A 120 8.03 4.83 -13.33
CA GLY A 120 7.17 4.74 -14.52
C GLY A 120 5.87 3.95 -14.29
N LEU A 121 5.46 3.78 -13.04
CA LEU A 121 4.20 3.15 -12.69
C LEU A 121 3.06 4.18 -12.70
N ASP A 122 1.87 3.75 -13.11
CA ASP A 122 0.68 4.61 -13.09
C ASP A 122 0.21 4.88 -11.65
N PRO A 123 0.09 6.16 -11.25
CA PRO A 123 -0.39 6.52 -9.92
C PRO A 123 -1.81 6.01 -9.65
N GLY A 124 -2.01 5.44 -8.46
CA GLY A 124 -3.29 4.85 -8.04
C GLY A 124 -3.44 3.38 -8.41
N THR A 125 -2.51 2.81 -9.20
CA THR A 125 -2.53 1.37 -9.50
C THR A 125 -2.22 0.55 -8.26
N GLU A 126 -3.03 -0.48 -8.02
CA GLU A 126 -2.86 -1.42 -6.91
C GLU A 126 -2.24 -2.72 -7.41
N TYR A 127 -1.18 -3.15 -6.74
CA TYR A 127 -0.44 -4.38 -7.01
C TYR A 127 -0.59 -5.35 -5.85
N ALA A 128 -0.99 -6.58 -6.14
CA ALA A 128 -1.18 -7.60 -5.11
C ALA A 128 0.15 -8.07 -4.50
N VAL A 129 0.14 -8.29 -3.19
CA VAL A 129 1.19 -8.99 -2.44
C VAL A 129 0.55 -10.19 -1.77
N SER A 130 0.99 -11.40 -2.07
CA SER A 130 0.30 -12.60 -1.60
C SER A 130 1.19 -13.57 -0.84
N LEU A 131 0.56 -14.32 0.06
CA LEU A 131 1.15 -15.40 0.85
C LEU A 131 0.73 -16.75 0.29
N SER A 132 1.64 -17.71 0.29
CA SER A 132 1.36 -19.12 0.03
C SER A 132 2.29 -20.01 0.85
N ASP A 133 2.04 -21.32 0.85
CA ASP A 133 2.87 -22.33 1.53
C ASP A 133 3.21 -21.95 2.98
N VAL A 134 2.21 -21.43 3.71
CA VAL A 134 2.35 -21.00 5.09
C VAL A 134 2.41 -22.23 6.00
N ILE A 135 3.39 -22.23 6.89
CA ILE A 135 3.55 -23.20 7.98
C ILE A 135 3.84 -22.42 9.25
N ILE A 136 3.07 -22.63 10.29
CA ILE A 136 3.27 -22.01 11.60
C ILE A 136 3.45 -23.12 12.62
N THR A 137 4.56 -23.12 13.35
CA THR A 137 4.99 -24.27 14.15
C THR A 137 5.06 -23.94 15.63
N ASN A 138 4.50 -24.83 16.46
CA ASN A 138 4.61 -24.79 17.92
C ASN A 138 5.91 -25.45 18.41
N ARG A 139 6.10 -25.49 19.74
CA ARG A 139 7.28 -26.14 20.38
C ARG A 139 7.42 -27.64 20.11
N LYS A 140 6.33 -28.32 19.75
CA LYS A 140 6.33 -29.76 19.45
C LYS A 140 6.66 -30.06 17.99
N GLY A 141 6.72 -29.02 17.14
CA GLY A 141 6.90 -29.17 15.70
C GLY A 141 5.60 -29.40 14.93
N ASP A 142 4.44 -29.28 15.60
CA ASP A 142 3.13 -29.39 14.93
C ASP A 142 2.87 -28.14 14.09
N ASN A 143 2.29 -28.32 12.91
CA ASN A 143 1.76 -27.19 12.14
C ASN A 143 0.43 -26.76 12.76
N ILE A 144 0.41 -25.56 13.29
CA ILE A 144 -0.75 -24.94 13.96
C ILE A 144 -1.34 -23.76 13.19
N GLN A 145 -1.07 -23.69 11.89
CA GLN A 145 -1.60 -22.66 11.02
C GLN A 145 -3.13 -22.66 11.04
N GLY A 146 -3.71 -21.47 11.11
CA GLY A 146 -5.15 -21.25 10.90
C GLY A 146 -5.50 -21.08 9.41
N ASP A 147 -6.80 -21.00 9.14
CA ASP A 147 -7.34 -21.05 7.77
C ASP A 147 -7.45 -19.67 7.09
N SER A 148 -7.08 -18.58 7.78
CA SER A 148 -7.42 -17.21 7.37
C SER A 148 -6.20 -16.31 7.13
N ASN A 149 -5.22 -16.76 6.35
CA ASN A 149 -4.13 -15.87 5.93
C ASN A 149 -4.66 -14.76 5.01
N VAL A 150 -4.18 -13.53 5.23
CA VAL A 150 -4.67 -12.35 4.51
C VAL A 150 -3.58 -11.79 3.60
N ASN A 151 -3.88 -11.70 2.32
CA ASN A 151 -3.04 -11.04 1.33
C ASN A 151 -3.13 -9.51 1.47
N GLY A 152 -2.05 -8.83 1.08
CA GLY A 152 -1.95 -7.39 1.06
C GLY A 152 -1.86 -6.82 -0.34
N SER A 153 -1.56 -5.54 -0.37
CA SER A 153 -1.34 -4.83 -1.63
C SER A 153 -0.41 -3.65 -1.48
N TYR A 154 0.14 -3.21 -2.60
CA TYR A 154 0.88 -1.97 -2.73
C TYR A 154 0.18 -1.06 -3.72
N THR A 155 -0.21 0.14 -3.31
CA THR A 155 -0.81 1.15 -4.18
C THR A 155 0.22 2.23 -4.49
N VAL A 156 0.42 2.54 -5.77
CA VAL A 156 1.31 3.61 -6.20
C VAL A 156 0.71 4.95 -5.79
N GLN A 157 1.43 5.69 -4.95
CA GLN A 157 1.00 7.02 -4.54
C GLN A 157 1.09 7.98 -5.72
N ARG A 158 0.10 8.84 -5.89
CA ARG A 158 0.20 9.99 -6.77
C ARG A 158 1.30 10.91 -6.23
N GLU A 159 2.22 11.31 -7.09
CA GLU A 159 3.17 12.35 -6.70
C GLU A 159 2.40 13.64 -6.42
N ASN A 160 2.76 14.28 -5.32
CA ASN A 160 2.26 15.61 -5.06
C ASN A 160 2.98 16.57 -6.01
N ALA A 161 2.28 17.03 -7.02
CA ALA A 161 2.78 17.97 -8.00
C ALA A 161 1.77 19.13 -8.17
N PRO A 162 2.25 20.35 -8.38
CA PRO A 162 1.40 21.43 -8.85
C PRO A 162 0.98 21.12 -10.30
N ASP A 163 -0.24 21.49 -10.63
CA ASP A 163 -0.80 21.42 -11.98
C ASP A 163 -1.48 22.75 -12.27
N LEU A 164 -0.88 23.53 -13.18
CA LEU A 164 -1.33 24.89 -13.48
C LEU A 164 -2.24 24.85 -14.70
N ALA A 165 -3.49 25.20 -14.50
CA ALA A 165 -4.48 25.33 -15.56
C ALA A 165 -4.78 26.82 -15.82
N THR A 166 -4.79 27.21 -17.09
CA THR A 166 -5.20 28.55 -17.54
C THR A 166 -6.69 28.54 -17.87
N THR A 167 -7.42 29.50 -17.30
CA THR A 167 -8.86 29.68 -17.53
C THR A 167 -9.16 31.19 -17.75
N ASP A 168 -10.40 31.47 -18.11
CA ASP A 168 -10.94 32.84 -18.20
C ASP A 168 -10.10 33.76 -19.10
N VAL A 169 -9.58 33.22 -20.22
CA VAL A 169 -8.87 34.04 -21.20
C VAL A 169 -9.84 35.03 -21.83
N ASN A 170 -9.58 36.32 -21.65
CA ASN A 170 -10.45 37.38 -22.15
C ASN A 170 -9.64 38.43 -22.87
N ILE A 171 -10.16 38.90 -23.99
CA ILE A 171 -9.63 40.02 -24.79
C ILE A 171 -10.62 41.17 -24.65
N THR A 172 -10.14 42.30 -24.17
CA THR A 172 -11.00 43.46 -23.88
C THR A 172 -11.49 44.14 -25.14
N GLU A 173 -10.67 44.13 -26.22
CA GLU A 173 -10.98 44.77 -27.48
C GLU A 173 -11.80 43.85 -28.39
N SER A 174 -12.89 44.37 -28.91
CA SER A 174 -13.76 43.64 -29.85
C SER A 174 -13.21 43.62 -31.30
N THR A 175 -12.23 44.46 -31.61
CA THR A 175 -11.63 44.54 -32.95
C THR A 175 -10.11 44.68 -32.82
N LEU A 176 -9.39 43.74 -33.42
CA LEU A 176 -7.92 43.79 -33.48
C LEU A 176 -7.48 44.79 -34.60
N VAL A 177 -6.65 45.75 -34.22
CA VAL A 177 -6.12 46.75 -35.17
C VAL A 177 -4.59 46.59 -35.18
N PRO A 178 -3.99 46.38 -36.39
CA PRO A 178 -2.53 46.25 -36.50
C PRO A 178 -1.81 47.46 -35.94
N GLY A 179 -0.76 47.24 -35.13
CA GLY A 179 0.04 48.26 -34.50
C GLY A 179 -0.56 48.89 -33.23
N LYS A 180 -1.70 48.44 -32.77
CA LYS A 180 -2.28 48.81 -31.47
C LYS A 180 -1.98 47.79 -30.40
N SER A 181 -1.87 48.24 -29.16
CA SER A 181 -1.74 47.35 -28.00
C SER A 181 -3.04 46.57 -27.78
N LEU A 182 -2.91 45.33 -27.42
CA LEU A 182 -4.01 44.45 -27.06
C LEU A 182 -3.90 44.09 -25.58
N ALA A 183 -4.99 44.29 -24.84
CA ALA A 183 -5.08 43.83 -23.45
C ALA A 183 -5.70 42.41 -23.38
N VAL A 184 -4.93 41.45 -22.89
CA VAL A 184 -5.37 40.12 -22.68
C VAL A 184 -5.29 39.80 -21.19
N THR A 185 -6.35 39.25 -20.62
CA THR A 185 -6.39 38.84 -19.23
C THR A 185 -6.72 37.35 -19.17
N TRP A 186 -6.18 36.65 -18.21
CA TRP A 186 -6.47 35.24 -17.94
C TRP A 186 -6.29 34.95 -16.46
N LYS A 187 -6.77 33.81 -16.03
CA LYS A 187 -6.60 33.31 -14.69
C LYS A 187 -5.80 32.01 -14.73
N VAL A 188 -4.80 31.91 -13.86
CA VAL A 188 -4.09 30.64 -13.62
C VAL A 188 -4.49 30.09 -12.27
N SER A 189 -4.87 28.84 -12.24
CA SER A 189 -5.23 28.14 -11.01
C SER A 189 -4.40 26.88 -10.91
N ASN A 190 -3.88 26.61 -9.71
CA ASN A 190 -3.26 25.32 -9.42
C ASN A 190 -4.36 24.32 -9.10
N ILE A 191 -4.60 23.38 -10.02
CA ILE A 191 -5.55 22.28 -9.88
C ILE A 191 -4.89 20.99 -9.39
N GLY A 192 -3.56 21.03 -9.18
CA GLY A 192 -2.77 19.94 -8.59
C GLY A 192 -2.96 19.82 -7.08
N ASN A 193 -2.25 18.88 -6.50
CA ASN A 193 -2.33 18.54 -5.08
C ASN A 193 -1.08 18.96 -4.27
N ALA A 194 -0.23 19.79 -4.84
CA ALA A 194 0.92 20.40 -4.18
C ALA A 194 1.03 21.88 -4.50
N ASP A 195 1.64 22.64 -3.61
CA ASP A 195 1.92 24.05 -3.80
C ASP A 195 2.98 24.27 -4.88
N THR A 196 2.86 25.37 -5.63
CA THR A 196 3.92 25.85 -6.50
C THR A 196 5.08 26.40 -5.65
N ARG A 197 6.28 25.81 -5.78
CA ARG A 197 7.43 26.15 -4.93
C ARG A 197 8.15 27.45 -5.32
N SER A 198 7.94 27.93 -6.52
CA SER A 198 8.56 29.16 -7.05
C SER A 198 7.66 29.83 -8.08
N GLY A 199 7.99 31.05 -8.47
CA GLY A 199 7.33 31.71 -9.58
C GLY A 199 7.46 30.88 -10.87
N TRP A 200 6.47 31.05 -11.74
CA TRP A 200 6.48 30.48 -13.08
C TRP A 200 6.46 31.61 -14.09
N THR A 201 6.81 31.31 -15.32
CA THR A 201 6.72 32.25 -16.44
C THR A 201 5.64 31.77 -17.38
N GLU A 202 4.73 32.66 -17.74
CA GLU A 202 3.72 32.39 -18.74
C GLU A 202 4.16 32.93 -20.08
N ARG A 203 3.87 32.22 -21.16
CA ARG A 203 4.15 32.64 -22.52
C ARG A 203 2.84 32.82 -23.25
N VAL A 204 2.69 33.93 -23.89
CA VAL A 204 1.50 34.27 -24.69
C VAL A 204 1.82 34.14 -26.16
N TYR A 205 0.96 33.39 -26.87
CA TYR A 205 1.07 33.14 -28.30
C TYR A 205 -0.16 33.62 -29.01
N LEU A 206 0.05 34.21 -30.17
CA LEU A 206 -1.01 34.47 -31.17
C LEU A 206 -1.00 33.27 -32.13
N VAL A 207 -2.14 32.59 -32.28
CA VAL A 207 -2.29 31.46 -33.18
C VAL A 207 -3.20 31.82 -34.33
N SER A 208 -2.75 31.55 -35.56
CA SER A 208 -3.57 31.73 -36.76
C SER A 208 -4.61 30.60 -36.84
N ASN A 209 -5.87 30.92 -37.00
CA ASN A 209 -6.95 29.92 -37.20
C ASN A 209 -6.87 29.23 -38.56
N GLU A 210 -6.10 29.76 -39.53
CA GLU A 210 -5.99 29.16 -40.85
C GLU A 210 -4.79 28.22 -41.01
N THR A 211 -3.66 28.59 -40.38
CA THR A 211 -2.38 27.87 -40.54
C THR A 211 -1.91 27.14 -39.31
N GLU A 212 -2.58 27.33 -38.17
CA GLU A 212 -2.15 26.84 -36.85
C GLU A 212 -0.74 27.33 -36.41
N GLU A 213 -0.17 28.25 -37.14
CA GLU A 213 1.12 28.86 -36.75
C GLU A 213 0.96 29.69 -35.48
N ALA A 214 1.85 29.46 -34.52
CA ALA A 214 1.89 30.16 -33.25
C ALA A 214 3.07 31.17 -33.22
N VAL A 215 2.79 32.42 -32.98
CA VAL A 215 3.78 33.47 -32.82
C VAL A 215 3.84 33.91 -31.35
N HIS A 216 5.01 33.77 -30.74
CA HIS A 216 5.24 34.26 -29.38
C HIS A 216 5.16 35.77 -29.32
N ILE A 217 4.28 36.31 -28.48
CA ILE A 217 4.02 37.75 -28.39
C ILE A 217 4.36 38.38 -27.05
N GLY A 218 4.62 37.60 -26.03
CA GLY A 218 5.01 38.12 -24.72
C GLY A 218 5.17 37.05 -23.62
N ASN A 219 5.75 37.49 -22.50
CA ASN A 219 5.87 36.73 -21.25
C ASN A 219 5.31 37.57 -20.11
N THR A 220 4.85 36.90 -19.04
CA THR A 220 4.49 37.51 -17.76
C THR A 220 5.19 36.80 -16.61
#